data_e1d88c1a3a2e7340e184327b7f5bbded
#
_entry.id   e1d88c1a3a2e7340e184327b7f5bbded
#
_cell.length_a   1.000
_cell.length_b   1.000
_cell.length_c   1.000
_cell.angle_alpha   90.00
_cell.angle_beta   90.00
_cell.angle_gamma   90.00
#
_symmetry.space_group_name_H-M   'P 1'
#
loop_
_entity.id
_entity.type
_entity.pdbx_description
1 polymer ?
#
loop_
_entity_poly.entity_id
_entity_poly.type
_entity_poly.pdbx_seq_one_letter_code
_entity_poly.pdbx_strand_id
1 'polypeptide(L)'
;MIRSFVDKATETLFKEGRHRSFGTASAAALRKLKQLDLVEKLDQLRIPPGNRLEVLKGDRAGQHSIRVNDQYRVCFRWTEQGPEDVEVVDYH
;
A
#
# COMPACT_ATOMS: atom_id res chain seq x y z
N MET A 1 -4.09 11.49 1.38
CA MET A 1 -5.10 10.94 0.44
C MET A 1 -4.42 10.29 -0.76
N ILE A 2 -4.78 9.06 -1.04
CA ILE A 2 -4.24 8.34 -2.19
C ILE A 2 -4.59 9.09 -3.48
N ARG A 3 -3.59 9.28 -4.35
CA ARG A 3 -3.74 10.07 -5.58
C ARG A 3 -3.97 9.19 -6.81
N SER A 4 -3.39 8.01 -6.84
CA SER A 4 -3.53 7.11 -7.99
C SER A 4 -3.21 5.67 -7.61
N PHE A 5 -3.72 4.74 -8.42
CA PHE A 5 -3.46 3.31 -8.29
C PHE A 5 -2.80 2.81 -9.58
N VAL A 6 -1.91 1.83 -9.43
CA VAL A 6 -1.25 1.21 -10.59
C VAL A 6 -2.22 0.28 -11.33
N ASP A 7 -3.05 -0.46 -10.58
CA ASP A 7 -3.91 -1.46 -11.20
C ASP A 7 -5.35 -1.39 -10.68
N LYS A 8 -6.22 -2.00 -11.47
CA LYS A 8 -7.66 -2.00 -11.17
C LYS A 8 -7.98 -2.81 -9.93
N ALA A 9 -7.26 -3.90 -9.69
CA ALA A 9 -7.53 -4.76 -8.53
C ALA A 9 -7.31 -4.01 -7.23
N THR A 10 -6.20 -3.27 -7.10
CA THR A 10 -5.92 -2.47 -5.91
C THR A 10 -6.98 -1.37 -5.73
N GLU A 11 -7.33 -0.69 -6.82
CA GLU A 11 -8.35 0.36 -6.77
C GLU A 11 -9.70 -0.20 -6.31
N THR A 12 -10.10 -1.34 -6.86
CA THR A 12 -11.36 -2.00 -6.50
C THR A 12 -11.34 -2.41 -5.03
N LEU A 13 -10.22 -2.99 -4.56
CA LEU A 13 -10.08 -3.33 -3.15
C LEU A 13 -10.32 -2.11 -2.26
N PHE A 14 -9.71 -0.97 -2.60
CA PHE A 14 -9.85 0.24 -1.80
C PHE A 14 -11.29 0.77 -1.80
N LYS A 15 -11.93 0.78 -2.96
CA LYS A 15 -13.27 1.36 -3.12
C LYS A 15 -14.39 0.45 -2.63
N GLU A 16 -14.25 -0.85 -2.86
CA GLU A 16 -15.32 -1.82 -2.58
C GLU A 16 -15.06 -2.68 -1.36
N GLY A 17 -13.86 -2.64 -0.80
CA GLY A 17 -13.52 -3.35 0.43
C GLY A 17 -12.96 -4.75 0.24
N ARG A 18 -13.00 -5.29 -0.98
CA ARG A 18 -12.46 -6.61 -1.28
C ARG A 18 -12.24 -6.77 -2.77
N HIS A 19 -11.39 -7.71 -3.12
CA HIS A 19 -11.21 -8.14 -4.50
C HIS A 19 -10.69 -9.59 -4.48
N ARG A 20 -11.21 -10.41 -5.39
CA ARG A 20 -10.88 -11.85 -5.44
C ARG A 20 -9.38 -12.13 -5.57
N SER A 21 -8.63 -11.23 -6.20
CA SER A 21 -7.18 -11.38 -6.36
C SER A 21 -6.43 -11.49 -5.03
N PHE A 22 -7.00 -10.95 -3.96
CA PHE A 22 -6.34 -10.91 -2.65
C PHE A 22 -6.94 -11.90 -1.66
N GLY A 23 -8.05 -12.55 -2.02
CA GLY A 23 -8.64 -13.60 -1.21
C GLY A 23 -8.84 -13.18 0.24
N THR A 24 -8.38 -14.02 1.16
CA THR A 24 -8.52 -13.77 2.60
C THR A 24 -7.64 -12.62 3.09
N ALA A 25 -6.67 -12.18 2.29
CA ALA A 25 -5.84 -11.02 2.64
C ALA A 25 -6.54 -9.68 2.42
N SER A 26 -7.73 -9.66 1.78
CA SER A 26 -8.44 -8.42 1.44
C SER A 26 -8.64 -7.51 2.64
N ALA A 27 -9.07 -8.05 3.78
CA ALA A 27 -9.33 -7.23 4.97
C ALA A 27 -8.04 -6.57 5.49
N ALA A 28 -6.95 -7.33 5.56
CA ALA A 28 -5.67 -6.79 6.04
C ALA A 28 -5.12 -5.75 5.05
N ALA A 29 -5.20 -6.03 3.75
CA ALA A 29 -4.73 -5.09 2.73
C ALA A 29 -5.55 -3.81 2.75
N LEU A 30 -6.87 -3.92 2.91
CA LEU A 30 -7.74 -2.75 2.99
C LEU A 30 -7.38 -1.86 4.18
N ARG A 31 -7.08 -2.45 5.34
CA ARG A 31 -6.66 -1.67 6.51
C ARG A 31 -5.41 -0.85 6.21
N LYS A 32 -4.45 -1.45 5.52
CA LYS A 32 -3.21 -0.74 5.16
C LYS A 32 -3.46 0.34 4.13
N LEU A 33 -4.32 0.09 3.14
CA LEU A 33 -4.70 1.11 2.17
C LEU A 33 -5.41 2.29 2.84
N LYS A 34 -6.27 2.02 3.81
CA LYS A 34 -6.96 3.10 4.54
C LYS A 34 -5.99 3.91 5.39
N GLN A 35 -5.03 3.26 6.03
CA GLN A 35 -4.00 3.99 6.77
C GLN A 35 -3.20 4.88 5.81
N LEU A 36 -2.79 4.33 4.67
CA LEU A 36 -2.04 5.08 3.67
C LEU A 36 -2.83 6.31 3.18
N ASP A 37 -4.14 6.15 3.04
CA ASP A 37 -5.01 7.24 2.60
C ASP A 37 -5.13 8.37 3.62
N LEU A 38 -5.00 8.05 4.90
CA LEU A 38 -5.23 9.00 5.99
C LEU A 38 -3.99 9.73 6.45
N VAL A 39 -2.80 9.13 6.31
CA VAL A 39 -1.57 9.76 6.82
C VAL A 39 -1.22 11.00 6.02
N GLU A 40 -0.67 11.99 6.71
CA GLU A 40 -0.27 13.25 6.09
C GLU A 40 1.23 13.30 5.84
N LYS A 41 2.00 12.47 6.55
CA LYS A 41 3.46 12.41 6.44
C LYS A 41 3.90 10.97 6.32
N LEU A 42 4.93 10.74 5.53
CA LEU A 42 5.48 9.41 5.31
C LEU A 42 5.87 8.72 6.62
N ASP A 43 6.48 9.44 7.54
CA ASP A 43 6.94 8.88 8.82
C ASP A 43 5.81 8.29 9.67
N GLN A 44 4.58 8.75 9.48
CA GLN A 44 3.43 8.21 10.21
C GLN A 44 3.20 6.73 9.89
N LEU A 45 3.71 6.26 8.76
CA LEU A 45 3.60 4.86 8.37
C LEU A 45 4.58 3.95 9.10
N ARG A 46 5.46 4.49 9.95
CA ARG A 46 6.32 3.67 10.80
C ARG A 46 5.55 3.04 11.95
N ILE A 47 4.34 3.47 12.18
CA ILE A 47 3.47 2.95 13.25
C ILE A 47 2.23 2.34 12.61
N PRO A 48 1.89 1.10 12.95
CA PRO A 48 2.60 0.20 13.88
C PRO A 48 3.92 -0.31 13.30
N PRO A 49 4.88 -0.72 14.14
CA PRO A 49 6.16 -1.22 13.66
C PRO A 49 6.04 -2.39 12.69
N GLY A 50 4.97 -3.18 12.81
CA GLY A 50 4.69 -4.28 11.89
C GLY A 50 4.48 -3.85 10.43
N ASN A 51 4.25 -2.56 10.16
CA ASN A 51 4.18 -2.04 8.80
C ASN A 51 5.51 -2.18 8.06
N ARG A 52 6.63 -2.19 8.77
CA ARG A 52 7.97 -2.32 8.20
C ARG A 52 8.14 -1.40 6.99
N LEU A 53 7.95 -0.10 7.20
CA LEU A 53 8.14 0.88 6.14
C LEU A 53 9.55 0.75 5.56
N GLU A 54 9.62 0.55 4.25
CA GLU A 54 10.89 0.33 3.54
C GLU A 54 11.01 1.23 2.32
N VAL A 55 12.24 1.66 2.04
CA VAL A 55 12.60 2.29 0.77
C VAL A 55 12.95 1.17 -0.20
N LEU A 56 12.35 1.20 -1.39
CA LEU A 56 12.56 0.16 -2.38
C LEU A 56 13.69 0.52 -3.35
N LYS A 57 14.30 -0.50 -3.93
CA LYS A 57 15.46 -0.37 -4.83
C LYS A 57 15.18 -1.08 -6.15
N GLY A 58 16.15 -1.03 -7.07
CA GLY A 58 16.05 -1.70 -8.35
C GLY A 58 14.93 -1.12 -9.19
N ASP A 59 14.10 -1.99 -9.75
CA ASP A 59 12.99 -1.60 -10.62
C ASP A 59 11.95 -0.75 -9.91
N ARG A 60 11.93 -0.77 -8.58
CA ARG A 60 11.00 0.01 -7.79
C ARG A 60 11.67 1.20 -7.08
N ALA A 61 12.84 1.61 -7.55
CA ALA A 61 13.53 2.76 -6.97
C ALA A 61 12.61 4.00 -6.99
N GLY A 62 12.62 4.76 -5.89
CA GLY A 62 11.72 5.89 -5.72
C GLY A 62 10.40 5.54 -5.06
N GLN A 63 10.17 4.26 -4.77
CA GLN A 63 8.98 3.81 -4.06
C GLN A 63 9.29 3.43 -2.63
N HIS A 64 8.23 3.35 -1.83
CA HIS A 64 8.24 2.80 -0.48
C HIS A 64 7.25 1.65 -0.40
N SER A 65 7.35 0.83 0.63
CA SER A 65 6.34 -0.18 0.88
C SER A 65 6.04 -0.32 2.36
N ILE A 66 4.81 -0.76 2.64
CA ILE A 66 4.42 -1.21 3.98
C ILE A 66 3.89 -2.64 3.88
N ARG A 67 4.11 -3.41 4.95
CA ARG A 67 3.75 -4.82 4.98
C ARG A 67 2.27 -5.01 5.26
N VAL A 68 1.63 -5.88 4.51
CA VAL A 68 0.26 -6.34 4.79
C VAL A 68 0.31 -7.62 5.63
N ASN A 69 0.99 -8.63 5.12
CA ASN A 69 1.18 -9.93 5.78
C ASN A 69 2.44 -10.58 5.18
N ASP A 70 2.62 -11.90 5.39
CA ASP A 70 3.80 -12.60 4.87
C ASP A 70 3.85 -12.64 3.35
N GLN A 71 2.72 -12.45 2.68
CA GLN A 71 2.61 -12.56 1.23
C GLN A 71 2.59 -11.21 0.53
N TYR A 72 1.87 -10.23 1.07
CA TYR A 72 1.58 -8.98 0.37
C TYR A 72 2.21 -7.77 1.04
N ARG A 73 2.58 -6.80 0.19
CA ARG A 73 2.99 -5.47 0.62
C ARG A 73 2.22 -4.43 -0.21
N VAL A 74 2.06 -3.23 0.33
CA VAL A 74 1.53 -2.10 -0.42
C VAL A 74 2.73 -1.24 -0.84
N CYS A 75 2.91 -1.08 -2.15
CA CYS A 75 3.96 -0.26 -2.72
C CYS A 75 3.38 1.05 -3.24
N PHE A 76 4.14 2.14 -3.12
CA PHE A 76 3.64 3.47 -3.50
C PHE A 76 4.80 4.45 -3.64
N ARG A 77 4.55 5.55 -4.36
CA ARG A 77 5.42 6.71 -4.39
C ARG A 77 4.87 7.77 -3.46
N TRP A 78 5.69 8.32 -2.60
CA TRP A 78 5.26 9.39 -1.72
C TRP A 78 5.48 10.74 -2.41
N THR A 79 4.44 11.58 -2.44
CA THR A 79 4.52 12.96 -2.96
C THR A 79 3.95 13.93 -1.94
N GLU A 80 4.18 15.22 -2.16
CA GLU A 80 3.63 16.25 -1.28
C GLU A 80 2.10 16.25 -1.26
N GLN A 81 1.47 15.76 -2.34
CA GLN A 81 0.02 15.68 -2.44
C GLN A 81 -0.53 14.36 -1.90
N GLY A 82 0.33 13.43 -1.54
CA GLY A 82 -0.06 12.12 -1.02
C GLY A 82 0.56 10.98 -1.81
N PRO A 83 0.24 9.74 -1.44
CA PRO A 83 0.79 8.58 -2.13
C PRO A 83 0.21 8.41 -3.53
N GLU A 84 1.09 8.05 -4.47
CA GLU A 84 0.77 7.79 -5.88
C GLU A 84 1.18 6.39 -6.26
N ASP A 85 0.63 5.90 -7.36
CA ASP A 85 0.96 4.59 -7.93
C ASP A 85 0.87 3.49 -6.88
N VAL A 86 -0.23 3.50 -6.14
CA VAL A 86 -0.46 2.54 -5.06
C VAL A 86 -0.80 1.17 -5.65
N GLU A 87 -0.14 0.15 -5.13
CA GLU A 87 -0.29 -1.21 -5.63
C GLU A 87 -0.11 -2.21 -4.49
N VAL A 88 -1.06 -3.17 -4.38
CA VAL A 88 -0.89 -4.32 -3.49
C VAL A 88 -0.16 -5.39 -4.28
N VAL A 89 1.02 -5.78 -3.80
CA VAL A 89 1.95 -6.65 -4.52
C VAL A 89 2.17 -7.94 -3.75
N ASP A 90 2.14 -9.07 -4.47
CA ASP A 90 2.57 -10.36 -3.92
C ASP A 90 4.09 -10.36 -3.88
N TYR A 91 4.64 -10.33 -2.69
CA TYR A 91 6.06 -10.05 -2.47
C TYR A 91 6.78 -11.31 -2.00
N HIS A 92 7.16 -12.10 -2.95
CA HIS A 92 7.92 -13.34 -2.67
C HIS A 92 9.29 -13.25 -3.29
#